data_2b68cf07e744bb633e7900cc05fdffbf
#
_entry.id   2b68cf07e744bb633e7900cc05fdffbf
#
_cell.length_a   1.000
_cell.length_b   1.000
_cell.length_c   1.000
_cell.angle_alpha   90.00
_cell.angle_beta   90.00
_cell.angle_gamma   90.00
#
_symmetry.space_group_name_H-M   'P 1'
#
loop_
_entity.id
_entity.type
_entity.pdbx_description
1 polymer ?
#
loop_
_entity_poly.entity_id
_entity_poly.type
_entity_poly.pdbx_seq_one_letter_code
_entity_poly.pdbx_strand_id
1 'polypeptide(L)'
;MVSKRRKKSSKKLKKDMFKKKHCSLKDSSKNISCLDNKLLIKIGNILNTYHDADIKLVEDRKILHGQISEKVTNMSECNSEKCWLTINELIKHLSPDELSLFKDSFKPKMPSSWIKKPNEWLNTTQLNLIMEQLMGKHKNFHSYSALPMDFELRGNDSCVSGDLCNIDLKKHFDNGKHNIGIIFNLDDHDEPGSHWTAMYIELEPCCRKKPSIYYFDSTGSKPPKEIKKLVDKVQEQYDSLKGTNMDFVYNDIQHQYKDTECGVYCLHFLYKMLEGGDFSNYVNNIKKDDYMEEFRKFFFIKE
;
A
#
# COMPACT_ATOMS: atom_id res chain seq x y z
N MET A 1 -3.02 -39.10 -8.61
CA MET A 1 -3.36 -38.56 -7.26
C MET A 1 -2.58 -37.31 -6.84
N VAL A 2 -1.42 -37.02 -7.40
CA VAL A 2 -0.55 -35.85 -7.06
C VAL A 2 -1.15 -34.52 -7.47
N SER A 3 -1.89 -34.41 -8.59
CA SER A 3 -2.48 -33.18 -9.11
C SER A 3 -3.60 -32.59 -8.24
N LYS A 4 -4.42 -33.44 -7.60
CA LYS A 4 -5.53 -32.95 -6.72
C LYS A 4 -5.03 -32.41 -5.37
N ARG A 5 -3.89 -32.92 -4.84
CA ARG A 5 -3.30 -32.39 -3.59
C ARG A 5 -2.65 -31.02 -3.78
N ARG A 6 -1.97 -30.77 -4.91
CA ARG A 6 -1.39 -29.44 -5.22
C ARG A 6 -2.47 -28.35 -5.39
N LYS A 7 -3.59 -28.66 -6.06
CA LYS A 7 -4.71 -27.71 -6.22
C LYS A 7 -5.43 -27.39 -4.90
N LYS A 8 -5.55 -28.33 -3.96
CA LYS A 8 -6.11 -28.07 -2.62
C LYS A 8 -5.18 -27.25 -1.74
N SER A 9 -3.86 -27.45 -1.80
CA SER A 9 -2.86 -26.67 -1.06
C SER A 9 -2.83 -25.22 -1.54
N SER A 10 -2.83 -24.97 -2.86
CA SER A 10 -2.84 -23.61 -3.41
C SER A 10 -4.14 -22.84 -3.12
N LYS A 11 -5.31 -23.54 -3.12
CA LYS A 11 -6.59 -22.91 -2.71
C LYS A 11 -6.63 -22.58 -1.21
N LYS A 12 -6.03 -23.40 -0.36
CA LYS A 12 -5.95 -23.15 1.10
C LYS A 12 -5.01 -21.97 1.40
N LEU A 13 -3.82 -21.92 0.78
CA LEU A 13 -2.91 -20.78 0.88
C LEU A 13 -3.55 -19.47 0.38
N LYS A 14 -4.27 -19.50 -0.75
CA LYS A 14 -5.03 -18.33 -1.25
C LYS A 14 -6.09 -17.88 -0.25
N LYS A 15 -6.85 -18.81 0.33
CA LYS A 15 -7.92 -18.48 1.30
C LYS A 15 -7.36 -17.93 2.61
N ASP A 16 -6.17 -18.38 3.05
CA ASP A 16 -5.50 -17.90 4.26
C ASP A 16 -4.83 -16.54 4.05
N MET A 17 -4.33 -16.23 2.85
CA MET A 17 -3.75 -14.94 2.50
C MET A 17 -4.80 -13.80 2.53
N PHE A 18 -6.03 -14.08 2.11
CA PHE A 18 -7.14 -13.12 2.14
C PHE A 18 -7.89 -13.07 3.48
N LYS A 19 -7.75 -14.09 4.32
CA LYS A 19 -8.35 -14.12 5.66
C LYS A 19 -7.61 -13.31 6.71
N LYS A 20 -6.38 -12.87 6.42
CA LYS A 20 -5.55 -12.16 7.40
C LYS A 20 -5.92 -10.69 7.49
N LYS A 21 -6.75 -10.42 8.47
CA LYS A 21 -6.74 -9.29 9.38
C LYS A 21 -6.96 -7.89 8.80
N HIS A 22 -7.80 -7.20 9.52
CA HIS A 22 -8.08 -5.77 9.44
C HIS A 22 -6.83 -4.89 9.63
N CYS A 23 -5.68 -5.46 10.05
CA CYS A 23 -4.44 -4.72 10.31
C CYS A 23 -3.82 -4.15 9.04
N SER A 24 -3.27 -2.95 9.19
CA SER A 24 -2.49 -2.26 8.17
C SER A 24 -1.36 -3.12 7.61
N LEU A 25 -0.95 -2.84 6.37
CA LEU A 25 0.21 -3.46 5.74
C LEU A 25 1.53 -3.13 6.44
N LYS A 26 1.58 -2.03 7.19
CA LYS A 26 2.75 -1.61 8.00
C LYS A 26 3.25 -2.70 8.94
N ASP A 27 2.38 -3.62 9.37
CA ASP A 27 2.72 -4.63 10.37
C ASP A 27 2.33 -6.04 9.93
N SER A 28 3.28 -6.75 9.35
CA SER A 28 3.12 -8.12 8.86
C SER A 28 3.23 -9.19 9.97
N SER A 29 3.75 -8.84 11.16
CA SER A 29 4.08 -9.79 12.23
C SER A 29 2.95 -10.03 13.24
N LYS A 30 1.90 -9.23 13.23
CA LYS A 30 0.91 -9.16 14.30
C LYS A 30 -0.23 -10.16 14.14
N ASN A 31 -0.08 -11.31 14.78
CA ASN A 31 -1.13 -12.35 14.80
C ASN A 31 -2.20 -12.13 15.89
N ILE A 32 -2.03 -11.16 16.80
CA ILE A 32 -2.87 -10.99 18.00
C ILE A 32 -3.65 -9.68 17.93
N SER A 33 -3.00 -8.56 17.68
CA SER A 33 -3.56 -7.21 17.69
C SER A 33 -2.98 -6.39 16.53
N CYS A 34 -3.71 -5.40 16.04
CA CYS A 34 -3.19 -4.41 15.08
C CYS A 34 -2.46 -3.26 15.80
N LEU A 35 -2.72 -3.07 17.09
CA LEU A 35 -2.16 -2.01 17.90
C LEU A 35 -0.81 -2.40 18.50
N ASP A 36 0.11 -1.49 18.65
CA ASP A 36 1.36 -1.74 19.35
C ASP A 36 1.15 -1.79 20.88
N ASN A 37 2.18 -2.21 21.60
CA ASN A 37 2.06 -2.40 23.05
C ASN A 37 1.88 -1.08 23.80
N LYS A 38 2.49 0.02 23.31
CA LYS A 38 2.34 1.34 23.95
C LYS A 38 0.89 1.80 23.89
N LEU A 39 0.28 1.65 22.72
CA LEU A 39 -1.11 2.06 22.52
C LEU A 39 -2.08 1.16 23.29
N LEU A 40 -1.82 -0.14 23.37
CA LEU A 40 -2.61 -1.05 24.22
C LEU A 40 -2.51 -0.68 25.69
N ILE A 41 -1.32 -0.39 26.23
CA ILE A 41 -1.13 0.07 27.59
C ILE A 41 -1.89 1.38 27.84
N LYS A 42 -1.81 2.33 26.91
CA LYS A 42 -2.53 3.60 27.00
C LYS A 42 -4.05 3.40 27.04
N ILE A 43 -4.58 2.54 26.17
CA ILE A 43 -6.01 2.17 26.15
C ILE A 43 -6.41 1.50 27.47
N GLY A 44 -5.62 0.56 27.96
CA GLY A 44 -5.87 -0.10 29.25
C GLY A 44 -5.91 0.90 30.43
N ASN A 45 -4.99 1.87 30.45
CA ASN A 45 -5.00 2.95 31.45
C ASN A 45 -6.27 3.80 31.36
N ILE A 46 -6.70 4.19 30.18
CA ILE A 46 -7.93 4.98 29.99
C ILE A 46 -9.14 4.19 30.50
N LEU A 47 -9.25 2.91 30.15
CA LEU A 47 -10.35 2.06 30.59
C LEU A 47 -10.34 1.85 32.12
N ASN A 48 -9.17 1.70 32.73
CA ASN A 48 -9.07 1.61 34.21
C ASN A 48 -9.51 2.90 34.89
N THR A 49 -9.11 4.06 34.32
CA THR A 49 -9.42 5.36 34.91
C THR A 49 -10.89 5.74 34.82
N TYR A 50 -11.52 5.45 33.69
CA TYR A 50 -12.87 5.97 33.39
C TYR A 50 -13.98 4.91 33.41
N HIS A 51 -13.63 3.63 33.52
CA HIS A 51 -14.58 2.52 33.47
C HIS A 51 -14.33 1.43 34.53
N ASP A 52 -13.48 1.69 35.53
CA ASP A 52 -13.10 0.73 36.57
C ASP A 52 -12.81 -0.68 36.02
N ALA A 53 -12.00 -0.72 34.95
CA ALA A 53 -11.87 -1.93 34.14
C ALA A 53 -11.04 -3.05 34.81
N ASP A 54 -10.19 -2.71 35.78
CA ASP A 54 -9.24 -3.62 36.47
C ASP A 54 -8.33 -4.39 35.48
N ILE A 55 -7.89 -3.71 34.39
CA ILE A 55 -6.97 -4.28 33.43
C ILE A 55 -5.56 -4.28 33.97
N LYS A 56 -4.94 -5.46 34.06
CA LYS A 56 -3.52 -5.60 34.43
C LYS A 56 -2.64 -5.19 33.25
N LEU A 57 -1.89 -4.10 33.44
CA LEU A 57 -1.01 -3.53 32.42
C LEU A 57 0.29 -4.35 32.35
N VAL A 58 0.24 -5.45 31.61
CA VAL A 58 1.36 -6.38 31.43
C VAL A 58 2.04 -6.17 30.08
N GLU A 59 3.33 -6.51 29.99
CA GLU A 59 4.08 -6.43 28.72
C GLU A 59 3.63 -7.49 27.70
N ASP A 60 3.08 -8.62 28.17
CA ASP A 60 2.53 -9.64 27.28
C ASP A 60 1.32 -9.09 26.53
N ARG A 61 1.57 -8.80 25.27
CA ARG A 61 0.59 -8.21 24.35
C ARG A 61 -0.67 -9.05 24.18
N LYS A 62 -0.56 -10.37 24.25
CA LYS A 62 -1.70 -11.27 24.10
C LYS A 62 -2.61 -11.20 25.30
N ILE A 63 -2.02 -11.18 26.49
CA ILE A 63 -2.76 -11.07 27.74
C ILE A 63 -3.42 -9.70 27.83
N LEU A 64 -2.66 -8.63 27.60
CA LEU A 64 -3.18 -7.26 27.66
C LEU A 64 -4.32 -7.03 26.66
N HIS A 65 -4.11 -7.42 25.38
CA HIS A 65 -5.16 -7.33 24.36
C HIS A 65 -6.41 -8.14 24.73
N GLY A 66 -6.23 -9.35 25.30
CA GLY A 66 -7.35 -10.19 25.73
C GLY A 66 -8.21 -9.50 26.80
N GLN A 67 -7.59 -8.93 27.83
CA GLN A 67 -8.28 -8.19 28.90
C GLN A 67 -9.03 -6.97 28.38
N ILE A 68 -8.39 -6.17 27.50
CA ILE A 68 -9.01 -5.00 26.88
C ILE A 68 -10.21 -5.42 26.03
N SER A 69 -10.04 -6.43 25.16
CA SER A 69 -11.11 -6.93 24.30
C SER A 69 -12.31 -7.42 25.10
N GLU A 70 -12.09 -8.21 26.15
CA GLU A 70 -13.15 -8.70 27.01
C GLU A 70 -13.92 -7.54 27.67
N LYS A 71 -13.19 -6.57 28.24
CA LYS A 71 -13.81 -5.41 28.89
C LYS A 71 -14.60 -4.58 27.90
N VAL A 72 -14.03 -4.28 26.74
CA VAL A 72 -14.71 -3.49 25.70
C VAL A 72 -15.95 -4.21 25.16
N THR A 73 -15.88 -5.52 24.94
CA THR A 73 -17.04 -6.31 24.49
C THR A 73 -18.18 -6.29 25.52
N ASN A 74 -17.84 -6.32 26.81
CA ASN A 74 -18.84 -6.26 27.88
C ASN A 74 -19.45 -4.87 28.07
N MET A 75 -18.74 -3.81 27.68
CA MET A 75 -19.20 -2.41 27.80
C MET A 75 -19.95 -1.91 26.57
N SER A 76 -19.71 -2.53 25.42
CA SER A 76 -20.18 -2.06 24.12
C SER A 76 -20.41 -3.24 23.18
N GLU A 77 -21.08 -3.03 22.05
CA GLU A 77 -21.25 -4.06 21.01
C GLU A 77 -19.99 -4.23 20.12
N CYS A 78 -18.82 -3.75 20.58
CA CYS A 78 -17.57 -3.76 19.85
C CYS A 78 -16.88 -5.13 19.84
N ASN A 79 -16.90 -5.79 18.71
CA ASN A 79 -16.28 -7.10 18.48
C ASN A 79 -14.93 -7.03 17.72
N SER A 80 -14.39 -5.84 17.49
CA SER A 80 -13.12 -5.64 16.78
C SER A 80 -12.35 -4.44 17.33
N GLU A 81 -11.00 -4.48 17.28
CA GLU A 81 -10.15 -3.38 17.71
C GLU A 81 -10.48 -2.04 17.02
N LYS A 82 -10.86 -2.10 15.72
CA LYS A 82 -11.20 -0.88 14.99
C LYS A 82 -12.45 -0.21 15.54
N CYS A 83 -13.41 -0.99 16.01
CA CYS A 83 -14.62 -0.49 16.67
C CYS A 83 -14.30 0.27 17.97
N TRP A 84 -13.17 -0.01 18.65
CA TRP A 84 -12.78 0.74 19.85
C TRP A 84 -12.63 2.24 19.59
N LEU A 85 -12.40 2.65 18.32
CA LEU A 85 -12.41 4.06 17.90
C LEU A 85 -13.81 4.72 17.97
N THR A 86 -14.87 3.99 18.32
CA THR A 86 -16.20 4.56 18.59
C THR A 86 -16.44 4.83 20.07
N ILE A 87 -15.51 4.44 20.95
CA ILE A 87 -15.61 4.65 22.40
C ILE A 87 -15.17 6.09 22.70
N ASN A 88 -16.12 6.91 23.18
CA ASN A 88 -15.90 8.33 23.40
C ASN A 88 -14.72 8.62 24.33
N GLU A 89 -14.54 7.84 25.40
CA GLU A 89 -13.47 8.01 26.37
C GLU A 89 -12.11 7.77 25.74
N LEU A 90 -11.98 6.79 24.83
CA LEU A 90 -10.73 6.56 24.09
C LEU A 90 -10.43 7.74 23.17
N ILE A 91 -11.42 8.24 22.43
CA ILE A 91 -11.24 9.38 21.52
C ILE A 91 -10.83 10.65 22.28
N LYS A 92 -11.43 10.91 23.45
CA LYS A 92 -11.15 12.09 24.28
C LYS A 92 -9.77 12.11 24.91
N HIS A 93 -9.24 10.92 25.28
CA HIS A 93 -8.04 10.80 26.11
C HIS A 93 -6.81 10.27 25.37
N LEU A 94 -6.94 9.95 24.08
CA LEU A 94 -5.83 9.74 23.16
C LEU A 94 -5.40 11.09 22.56
N SER A 95 -4.10 11.33 22.48
CA SER A 95 -3.58 12.50 21.76
C SER A 95 -3.88 12.41 20.25
N PRO A 96 -3.81 13.52 19.50
CA PRO A 96 -3.97 13.49 18.05
C PRO A 96 -3.03 12.48 17.36
N ASP A 97 -1.78 12.38 17.81
CA ASP A 97 -0.80 11.43 17.28
C ASP A 97 -1.17 9.97 17.59
N GLU A 98 -1.61 9.70 18.83
CA GLU A 98 -2.08 8.37 19.24
C GLU A 98 -3.33 7.95 18.47
N LEU A 99 -4.27 8.88 18.22
CA LEU A 99 -5.45 8.64 17.39
C LEU A 99 -5.07 8.36 15.93
N SER A 100 -4.10 9.09 15.37
CA SER A 100 -3.57 8.84 14.04
C SER A 100 -2.94 7.45 13.97
N LEU A 101 -2.05 7.12 14.90
CA LEU A 101 -1.43 5.78 15.00
C LEU A 101 -2.48 4.67 15.12
N PHE A 102 -3.53 4.91 15.89
CA PHE A 102 -4.62 3.94 16.05
C PHE A 102 -5.34 3.71 14.71
N LYS A 103 -5.76 4.77 14.02
CA LYS A 103 -6.41 4.69 12.70
C LYS A 103 -5.52 3.99 11.67
N ASP A 104 -4.24 4.38 11.62
CA ASP A 104 -3.24 3.87 10.70
C ASP A 104 -2.84 2.41 10.96
N SER A 105 -3.21 1.87 12.13
CA SER A 105 -2.99 0.46 12.46
C SER A 105 -3.90 -0.48 11.67
N PHE A 106 -4.90 0.04 10.96
CA PHE A 106 -5.86 -0.75 10.20
C PHE A 106 -5.77 -0.48 8.70
N LYS A 107 -6.22 -1.45 7.92
CA LYS A 107 -6.45 -1.25 6.48
C LYS A 107 -7.55 -0.22 6.25
N PRO A 108 -7.49 0.53 5.15
CA PRO A 108 -8.56 1.42 4.76
C PRO A 108 -9.90 0.69 4.63
N LYS A 109 -10.97 1.37 5.02
CA LYS A 109 -12.34 0.89 4.80
C LYS A 109 -12.68 0.96 3.31
N MET A 110 -13.38 -0.04 2.82
CA MET A 110 -14.00 0.01 1.50
C MET A 110 -15.01 1.16 1.45
N PRO A 111 -15.01 1.99 0.40
CA PRO A 111 -16.06 2.98 0.20
C PRO A 111 -17.46 2.34 0.20
N SER A 112 -18.45 3.04 0.72
CA SER A 112 -19.83 2.54 0.75
C SER A 112 -20.41 2.32 -0.64
N SER A 113 -19.96 3.05 -1.65
CA SER A 113 -20.32 2.84 -3.06
C SER A 113 -20.00 1.43 -3.56
N TRP A 114 -18.95 0.78 -3.02
CA TRP A 114 -18.55 -0.59 -3.40
C TRP A 114 -19.53 -1.67 -2.95
N ILE A 115 -20.49 -1.35 -2.05
CA ILE A 115 -21.60 -2.27 -1.71
C ILE A 115 -22.44 -2.53 -2.96
N LYS A 116 -22.68 -1.48 -3.78
CA LYS A 116 -23.44 -1.56 -5.02
C LYS A 116 -22.60 -1.82 -6.24
N LYS A 117 -21.35 -1.31 -6.24
CA LYS A 117 -20.36 -1.41 -7.34
C LYS A 117 -19.05 -1.98 -6.81
N PRO A 118 -18.95 -3.29 -6.53
CA PRO A 118 -17.79 -3.88 -5.84
C PRO A 118 -16.47 -3.72 -6.61
N ASN A 119 -16.53 -3.53 -7.92
CA ASN A 119 -15.39 -3.35 -8.81
C ASN A 119 -15.26 -1.89 -9.30
N GLU A 120 -15.80 -0.91 -8.56
CA GLU A 120 -15.59 0.50 -8.90
C GLU A 120 -14.09 0.85 -8.98
N TRP A 121 -13.72 1.73 -9.87
CA TRP A 121 -12.35 2.20 -10.05
C TRP A 121 -11.77 2.72 -8.74
N LEU A 122 -10.48 2.45 -8.51
CA LEU A 122 -9.74 3.11 -7.44
C LEU A 122 -9.44 4.55 -7.85
N ASN A 123 -9.73 5.48 -6.96
CA ASN A 123 -9.35 6.87 -7.13
C ASN A 123 -8.00 7.18 -6.46
N THR A 124 -7.47 8.38 -6.69
CA THR A 124 -6.21 8.88 -6.14
C THR A 124 -6.12 8.69 -4.62
N THR A 125 -7.18 9.02 -3.88
CA THR A 125 -7.20 8.88 -2.40
C THR A 125 -6.99 7.43 -1.97
N GLN A 126 -7.67 6.49 -2.61
CA GLN A 126 -7.57 5.06 -2.26
C GLN A 126 -6.19 4.51 -2.60
N LEU A 127 -5.61 4.89 -3.74
CA LEU A 127 -4.26 4.51 -4.12
C LEU A 127 -3.24 5.04 -3.10
N ASN A 128 -3.32 6.32 -2.75
CA ASN A 128 -2.39 6.97 -1.82
C ASN A 128 -2.44 6.37 -0.43
N LEU A 129 -3.63 6.04 0.11
CA LEU A 129 -3.77 5.35 1.39
C LEU A 129 -3.00 4.02 1.45
N ILE A 130 -3.00 3.25 0.35
CA ILE A 130 -2.25 2.00 0.29
C ILE A 130 -0.75 2.27 0.13
N MET A 131 -0.36 3.24 -0.70
CA MET A 131 1.03 3.61 -0.89
C MET A 131 1.67 4.11 0.41
N GLU A 132 0.96 4.88 1.23
CA GLU A 132 1.39 5.30 2.58
C GLU A 132 1.61 4.10 3.51
N GLN A 133 0.73 3.10 3.46
CA GLN A 133 0.93 1.87 4.23
C GLN A 133 2.15 1.08 3.76
N LEU A 134 2.41 1.04 2.45
CA LEU A 134 3.63 0.42 1.90
C LEU A 134 4.90 1.17 2.33
N MET A 135 4.90 2.51 2.33
CA MET A 135 6.00 3.31 2.90
C MET A 135 6.21 3.04 4.38
N GLY A 136 5.14 2.88 5.13
CA GLY A 136 5.22 2.52 6.54
C GLY A 136 5.84 1.14 6.79
N LYS A 137 5.58 0.17 5.91
CA LYS A 137 6.11 -1.19 5.96
C LYS A 137 7.56 -1.29 5.49
N HIS A 138 7.90 -0.63 4.39
CA HIS A 138 9.20 -0.69 3.74
C HIS A 138 9.95 0.64 3.94
N LYS A 139 10.84 0.70 4.92
CA LYS A 139 11.50 1.95 5.33
C LYS A 139 12.40 2.55 4.26
N ASN A 140 12.92 1.74 3.36
CA ASN A 140 13.73 2.15 2.20
C ASN A 140 12.89 2.51 0.96
N PHE A 141 11.55 2.51 1.07
CA PHE A 141 10.62 2.86 0.01
C PHE A 141 10.14 4.30 0.15
N HIS A 142 10.04 5.00 -0.98
CA HIS A 142 9.35 6.27 -1.14
C HIS A 142 8.27 6.14 -2.21
N SER A 143 7.11 6.70 -1.96
CA SER A 143 6.04 6.82 -2.95
C SER A 143 5.71 8.27 -3.18
N TYR A 144 5.68 8.65 -4.44
CA TYR A 144 4.96 9.85 -4.84
C TYR A 144 3.45 9.55 -4.83
N SER A 145 2.63 10.58 -4.63
CA SER A 145 1.18 10.46 -4.77
C SER A 145 0.81 9.94 -6.16
N ALA A 146 -0.36 9.33 -6.30
CA ALA A 146 -0.88 9.00 -7.62
C ALA A 146 -1.12 10.30 -8.41
N LEU A 147 -0.60 10.38 -9.64
CA LEU A 147 -0.37 11.61 -10.39
C LEU A 147 -0.99 11.54 -11.79
N PRO A 148 -1.43 12.67 -12.36
CA PRO A 148 -1.81 12.74 -13.77
C PRO A 148 -0.59 12.67 -14.69
N MET A 149 -0.81 12.44 -16.00
CA MET A 149 0.28 12.27 -16.97
C MET A 149 1.03 13.56 -17.24
N ASP A 150 0.38 14.71 -17.11
CA ASP A 150 0.96 16.05 -17.27
C ASP A 150 1.65 16.58 -15.99
N PHE A 151 2.13 15.70 -15.10
CA PHE A 151 2.75 16.01 -13.80
C PHE A 151 3.90 17.04 -13.90
N GLU A 152 4.60 17.14 -15.03
CA GLU A 152 5.66 18.13 -15.29
C GLU A 152 5.15 19.44 -15.89
N LEU A 153 3.85 19.57 -16.22
CA LEU A 153 3.30 20.80 -16.75
C LEU A 153 3.49 21.94 -15.74
N ARG A 154 4.09 23.03 -16.20
CA ARG A 154 4.36 24.21 -15.38
C ARG A 154 3.34 25.30 -15.63
N GLY A 155 2.70 25.78 -14.54
CA GLY A 155 1.90 26.98 -14.53
C GLY A 155 2.38 27.90 -13.41
N ASN A 156 2.51 29.20 -13.63
CA ASN A 156 2.83 30.21 -12.62
C ASN A 156 3.90 29.78 -11.59
N ASP A 157 5.07 29.30 -12.08
CA ASP A 157 6.24 28.88 -11.31
C ASP A 157 6.14 27.53 -10.55
N SER A 158 5.05 26.80 -10.63
CA SER A 158 4.92 25.47 -10.04
C SER A 158 4.53 24.40 -11.07
N CYS A 159 4.97 23.16 -10.83
CA CYS A 159 4.49 22.01 -11.59
C CYS A 159 3.16 21.52 -11.04
N VAL A 160 2.35 20.87 -11.88
CA VAL A 160 1.13 20.14 -11.48
C VAL A 160 1.45 19.17 -10.34
N SER A 161 2.57 18.47 -10.42
CA SER A 161 3.11 17.70 -9.30
C SER A 161 4.50 18.19 -8.92
N GLY A 162 4.56 19.14 -7.98
CA GLY A 162 5.81 19.76 -7.56
C GLY A 162 6.87 18.78 -7.07
N ASP A 163 6.48 17.72 -6.36
CA ASP A 163 7.41 16.77 -5.78
C ASP A 163 8.08 15.91 -6.86
N LEU A 164 7.32 15.29 -7.77
CA LEU A 164 7.89 14.44 -8.82
C LEU A 164 8.59 15.25 -9.90
N CYS A 165 8.06 16.40 -10.26
CA CYS A 165 8.68 17.33 -11.22
C CYS A 165 10.11 17.71 -10.79
N ASN A 166 10.37 17.76 -9.49
CA ASN A 166 11.66 18.11 -8.89
C ASN A 166 12.34 16.88 -8.27
N ILE A 167 12.13 15.68 -8.85
CA ILE A 167 12.77 14.46 -8.36
C ILE A 167 14.28 14.65 -8.23
N ASP A 168 14.83 14.28 -7.07
CA ASP A 168 16.24 14.37 -6.73
C ASP A 168 16.71 13.04 -6.13
N LEU A 169 17.44 12.27 -6.93
CA LEU A 169 17.94 10.96 -6.50
C LEU A 169 18.96 11.07 -5.37
N LYS A 170 19.77 12.15 -5.33
CA LYS A 170 20.71 12.36 -4.24
C LYS A 170 19.96 12.47 -2.91
N LYS A 171 18.90 13.25 -2.87
CA LYS A 171 18.03 13.38 -1.69
C LYS A 171 17.40 12.05 -1.28
N HIS A 172 17.03 11.19 -2.25
CA HIS A 172 16.53 9.86 -1.96
C HIS A 172 17.61 8.99 -1.30
N PHE A 173 18.83 8.96 -1.83
CA PHE A 173 19.94 8.23 -1.24
C PHE A 173 20.27 8.74 0.17
N ASP A 174 20.37 10.05 0.37
CA ASP A 174 20.68 10.67 1.66
C ASP A 174 19.62 10.30 2.73
N ASN A 175 18.38 10.05 2.33
CA ASN A 175 17.29 9.63 3.21
C ASN A 175 17.09 8.09 3.27
N GLY A 176 18.00 7.30 2.71
CA GLY A 176 17.92 5.84 2.71
C GLY A 176 16.75 5.28 1.90
N LYS A 177 16.28 6.03 0.89
CA LYS A 177 15.19 5.64 0.00
C LYS A 177 15.74 5.07 -1.30
N HIS A 178 15.88 3.77 -1.34
CA HIS A 178 16.50 3.06 -2.47
C HIS A 178 15.45 2.46 -3.43
N ASN A 179 14.18 2.49 -3.04
CA ASN A 179 13.04 2.05 -3.85
C ASN A 179 12.04 3.18 -3.98
N ILE A 180 11.60 3.48 -5.21
CA ILE A 180 10.63 4.54 -5.48
C ILE A 180 9.45 3.94 -6.26
N GLY A 181 8.23 4.25 -5.83
CA GLY A 181 7.00 3.83 -6.51
C GLY A 181 6.16 5.03 -6.93
N ILE A 182 5.63 4.98 -8.14
CA ILE A 182 4.79 6.02 -8.68
C ILE A 182 3.60 5.36 -9.39
N ILE A 183 2.41 5.93 -9.24
CA ILE A 183 1.22 5.54 -10.00
C ILE A 183 0.80 6.74 -10.83
N PHE A 184 0.55 6.52 -12.13
CA PHE A 184 0.15 7.56 -13.07
C PHE A 184 -1.25 7.30 -13.58
N ASN A 185 -2.07 8.35 -13.66
CA ASN A 185 -3.23 8.38 -14.53
C ASN A 185 -2.79 8.79 -15.93
N LEU A 186 -3.29 8.12 -16.96
CA LEU A 186 -2.93 8.46 -18.35
C LEU A 186 -3.54 9.77 -18.84
N ASP A 187 -4.54 10.29 -18.14
CA ASP A 187 -5.17 11.57 -18.44
C ASP A 187 -4.45 12.73 -17.74
N ASP A 188 -4.67 13.94 -18.22
CA ASP A 188 -4.15 15.16 -17.64
C ASP A 188 -4.92 15.54 -16.35
N HIS A 189 -4.39 16.53 -15.60
CA HIS A 189 -4.89 16.88 -14.26
C HIS A 189 -6.32 17.43 -14.25
N ASP A 190 -6.80 17.99 -15.34
CA ASP A 190 -8.15 18.55 -15.52
C ASP A 190 -9.14 17.58 -16.20
N GLU A 191 -8.71 16.34 -16.48
CA GLU A 191 -9.52 15.29 -17.05
C GLU A 191 -10.03 14.30 -16.00
N PRO A 192 -11.13 13.57 -16.29
CA PRO A 192 -11.76 12.69 -15.28
C PRO A 192 -10.93 11.46 -14.88
N GLY A 193 -9.90 11.11 -15.66
CA GLY A 193 -9.07 9.94 -15.48
C GLY A 193 -9.60 8.70 -16.22
N SER A 194 -8.71 8.00 -16.93
CA SER A 194 -9.07 6.87 -17.79
C SER A 194 -8.38 5.56 -17.40
N HIS A 195 -7.11 5.60 -17.03
CA HIS A 195 -6.33 4.40 -16.79
C HIS A 195 -5.16 4.65 -15.84
N TRP A 196 -4.89 3.68 -14.94
CA TRP A 196 -3.77 3.70 -14.01
C TRP A 196 -2.64 2.81 -14.47
N THR A 197 -1.42 3.34 -14.46
CA THR A 197 -0.17 2.62 -14.69
C THR A 197 0.80 2.83 -13.54
N ALA A 198 1.84 2.01 -13.43
CA ALA A 198 2.78 2.10 -12.31
C ALA A 198 4.24 2.05 -12.75
N MET A 199 5.08 2.78 -12.02
CA MET A 199 6.54 2.71 -12.15
C MET A 199 7.16 2.31 -10.80
N TYR A 200 8.16 1.43 -10.86
CA TYR A 200 9.00 1.08 -9.73
C TYR A 200 10.46 1.30 -10.10
N ILE A 201 11.16 2.10 -9.30
CA ILE A 201 12.58 2.41 -9.49
C ILE A 201 13.35 1.74 -8.36
N GLU A 202 14.29 0.88 -8.71
CA GLU A 202 15.17 0.16 -7.79
C GLU A 202 16.59 0.71 -7.93
N LEU A 203 16.99 1.60 -7.01
CA LEU A 203 18.27 2.31 -7.05
C LEU A 203 19.42 1.43 -6.54
N GLU A 204 19.17 0.58 -5.55
CA GLU A 204 20.17 -0.31 -4.95
C GLU A 204 19.59 -1.73 -4.82
N PRO A 205 19.57 -2.50 -5.91
CA PRO A 205 19.06 -3.86 -5.87
C PRO A 205 19.98 -4.79 -5.09
N CYS A 206 19.39 -5.79 -4.43
CA CYS A 206 20.18 -6.85 -3.81
C CYS A 206 20.81 -7.78 -4.86
N CYS A 207 21.81 -8.56 -4.41
CA CYS A 207 22.27 -9.76 -5.11
C CYS A 207 22.88 -9.53 -6.50
N ARG A 208 23.65 -8.44 -6.70
CA ARG A 208 24.37 -8.08 -7.95
C ARG A 208 23.45 -7.85 -9.15
N LYS A 209 22.18 -7.57 -8.94
CA LYS A 209 21.29 -7.11 -10.00
C LYS A 209 21.66 -5.68 -10.39
N LYS A 210 21.36 -5.30 -11.63
CA LYS A 210 21.58 -3.93 -12.10
C LYS A 210 20.45 -3.03 -11.61
N PRO A 211 20.73 -1.79 -11.19
CA PRO A 211 19.70 -0.79 -10.90
C PRO A 211 18.78 -0.61 -12.08
N SER A 212 17.48 -0.54 -11.82
CA SER A 212 16.51 -0.63 -12.91
C SER A 212 15.27 0.21 -12.64
N ILE A 213 14.66 0.66 -13.72
CA ILE A 213 13.36 1.32 -13.76
C ILE A 213 12.39 0.36 -14.44
N TYR A 214 11.31 0.03 -13.77
CA TYR A 214 10.28 -0.86 -14.27
C TYR A 214 8.97 -0.09 -14.47
N TYR A 215 8.42 -0.14 -15.68
CA TYR A 215 7.09 0.40 -15.94
C TYR A 215 6.12 -0.73 -16.24
N PHE A 216 4.97 -0.68 -15.60
CA PHE A 216 3.92 -1.67 -15.72
C PHE A 216 2.60 -1.03 -16.11
N ASP A 217 2.07 -1.44 -17.25
CA ASP A 217 0.71 -1.19 -17.70
C ASP A 217 -0.05 -2.52 -17.80
N SER A 218 -1.16 -2.65 -17.08
CA SER A 218 -1.95 -3.89 -17.08
C SER A 218 -2.54 -4.26 -18.44
N THR A 219 -2.65 -3.31 -19.37
CA THR A 219 -3.06 -3.56 -20.76
C THR A 219 -1.93 -4.01 -21.66
N GLY A 220 -0.66 -3.92 -21.20
CA GLY A 220 0.53 -4.22 -21.99
C GLY A 220 0.90 -3.09 -22.97
N SER A 221 0.38 -1.89 -22.77
CA SER A 221 0.67 -0.74 -23.61
C SER A 221 2.06 -0.16 -23.34
N LYS A 222 2.67 0.39 -24.38
CA LYS A 222 3.99 1.02 -24.28
C LYS A 222 3.92 2.30 -23.43
N PRO A 223 5.01 2.63 -22.71
CA PRO A 223 5.06 3.86 -21.91
C PRO A 223 4.89 5.11 -22.78
N PRO A 224 4.06 6.08 -22.34
CA PRO A 224 3.92 7.39 -22.97
C PRO A 224 5.23 8.18 -23.04
N LYS A 225 5.23 9.28 -23.80
CA LYS A 225 6.42 10.14 -23.96
C LYS A 225 6.83 10.81 -22.63
N GLU A 226 5.88 11.16 -21.80
CA GLU A 226 6.08 11.78 -20.47
C GLU A 226 6.86 10.83 -19.55
N ILE A 227 6.47 9.56 -19.55
CA ILE A 227 7.17 8.50 -18.80
C ILE A 227 8.61 8.32 -19.31
N LYS A 228 8.83 8.35 -20.63
CA LYS A 228 10.18 8.24 -21.19
C LYS A 228 11.07 9.41 -20.77
N LYS A 229 10.55 10.64 -20.79
CA LYS A 229 11.28 11.82 -20.29
C LYS A 229 11.66 11.67 -18.82
N LEU A 230 10.76 11.18 -17.99
CA LEU A 230 11.06 10.91 -16.57
C LEU A 230 12.15 9.84 -16.43
N VAL A 231 12.09 8.78 -17.22
CA VAL A 231 13.12 7.73 -17.27
C VAL A 231 14.48 8.32 -17.62
N ASP A 232 14.56 9.11 -18.68
CA ASP A 232 15.82 9.75 -19.13
C ASP A 232 16.39 10.62 -18.01
N LYS A 233 15.56 11.44 -17.37
CA LYS A 233 15.94 12.30 -16.24
C LYS A 233 16.46 11.50 -15.03
N VAL A 234 15.84 10.38 -14.70
CA VAL A 234 16.26 9.50 -13.61
C VAL A 234 17.58 8.82 -13.95
N GLN A 235 17.74 8.32 -15.19
CA GLN A 235 18.98 7.70 -15.65
C GLN A 235 20.14 8.67 -15.65
N GLU A 236 19.97 9.90 -16.14
CA GLU A 236 20.99 10.96 -16.11
C GLU A 236 21.45 11.31 -14.69
N GLN A 237 20.50 11.47 -13.75
CA GLN A 237 20.85 11.71 -12.35
C GLN A 237 21.58 10.52 -11.72
N TYR A 238 21.14 9.30 -12.03
CA TYR A 238 21.77 8.10 -11.50
C TYR A 238 23.19 7.94 -12.02
N ASP A 239 23.42 8.11 -13.33
CA ASP A 239 24.75 8.06 -13.93
C ASP A 239 25.69 9.11 -13.33
N SER A 240 25.20 10.33 -13.15
CA SER A 240 25.95 11.42 -12.51
C SER A 240 26.35 11.11 -11.07
N LEU A 241 25.52 10.36 -10.34
CA LEU A 241 25.77 10.02 -8.92
C LEU A 241 26.63 8.76 -8.73
N LYS A 242 26.50 7.78 -9.62
CA LYS A 242 27.07 6.44 -9.44
C LYS A 242 28.05 6.03 -10.54
N GLY A 243 28.16 6.79 -11.65
CA GLY A 243 29.02 6.48 -12.80
C GLY A 243 28.62 5.21 -13.54
N THR A 244 27.33 4.87 -13.53
CA THR A 244 26.80 3.67 -14.18
C THR A 244 25.33 3.86 -14.54
N ASN A 245 24.89 3.21 -15.63
CA ASN A 245 23.55 3.33 -16.14
C ASN A 245 22.54 2.41 -15.45
N MET A 246 21.28 2.86 -15.37
CA MET A 246 20.13 2.04 -14.99
C MET A 246 19.49 1.40 -16.22
N ASP A 247 18.93 0.21 -16.08
CA ASP A 247 18.10 -0.39 -17.12
C ASP A 247 16.67 0.17 -17.05
N PHE A 248 16.05 0.33 -18.22
CA PHE A 248 14.63 0.62 -18.33
C PHE A 248 13.92 -0.57 -18.97
N VAL A 249 12.93 -1.13 -18.25
CA VAL A 249 12.17 -2.30 -18.72
C VAL A 249 10.68 -2.03 -18.51
N TYR A 250 9.87 -2.40 -19.48
CA TYR A 250 8.40 -2.32 -19.39
C TYR A 250 7.75 -3.61 -19.89
N ASN A 251 6.51 -3.86 -19.45
CA ASN A 251 5.76 -5.01 -19.95
C ASN A 251 5.06 -4.69 -21.27
N ASP A 252 4.97 -5.71 -22.12
CA ASP A 252 4.20 -5.71 -23.36
C ASP A 252 3.14 -6.83 -23.40
N ILE A 253 2.91 -7.44 -22.25
CA ILE A 253 1.95 -8.54 -22.06
C ILE A 253 0.70 -8.01 -21.37
N GLN A 254 -0.45 -8.21 -22.01
CA GLN A 254 -1.75 -7.82 -21.45
C GLN A 254 -2.15 -8.77 -20.30
N HIS A 255 -2.45 -8.19 -19.13
CA HIS A 255 -2.97 -8.86 -17.95
C HIS A 255 -4.46 -8.57 -17.73
N GLN A 256 -4.85 -7.30 -17.92
CA GLN A 256 -6.21 -6.79 -17.72
C GLN A 256 -7.04 -6.87 -19.00
N TYR A 257 -8.25 -7.42 -18.87
CA TYR A 257 -9.24 -7.54 -19.93
C TYR A 257 -10.59 -6.90 -19.56
N LYS A 258 -10.80 -6.56 -18.27
CA LYS A 258 -11.93 -5.79 -17.76
C LYS A 258 -11.51 -4.33 -17.53
N ASP A 259 -12.45 -3.46 -17.23
CA ASP A 259 -12.22 -2.01 -17.25
C ASP A 259 -11.84 -1.41 -15.88
N THR A 260 -12.03 -2.11 -14.76
CA THR A 260 -12.04 -1.46 -13.42
C THR A 260 -10.84 -1.80 -12.52
N GLU A 261 -9.97 -2.71 -12.91
CA GLU A 261 -8.94 -3.27 -12.03
C GLU A 261 -7.56 -2.62 -12.17
N CYS A 262 -7.35 -1.66 -13.10
CA CYS A 262 -6.04 -1.06 -13.37
C CYS A 262 -5.34 -0.54 -12.09
N GLY A 263 -6.03 0.19 -11.23
CA GLY A 263 -5.47 0.66 -9.94
C GLY A 263 -5.07 -0.49 -9.01
N VAL A 264 -5.82 -1.60 -9.00
CA VAL A 264 -5.46 -2.78 -8.21
C VAL A 264 -4.23 -3.48 -8.79
N TYR A 265 -4.11 -3.55 -10.11
CA TYR A 265 -2.91 -4.05 -10.79
C TYR A 265 -1.68 -3.23 -10.43
N CYS A 266 -1.77 -1.90 -10.43
CA CYS A 266 -0.69 -1.00 -10.02
C CYS A 266 -0.23 -1.27 -8.58
N LEU A 267 -1.17 -1.30 -7.64
CA LEU A 267 -0.86 -1.60 -6.24
C LEU A 267 -0.29 -3.01 -6.05
N HIS A 268 -0.83 -4.00 -6.76
CA HIS A 268 -0.33 -5.38 -6.71
C HIS A 268 1.09 -5.48 -7.27
N PHE A 269 1.38 -4.81 -8.38
CA PHE A 269 2.71 -4.74 -8.97
C PHE A 269 3.71 -4.16 -7.98
N LEU A 270 3.46 -2.95 -7.47
CA LEU A 270 4.35 -2.28 -6.51
C LEU A 270 4.53 -3.10 -5.23
N TYR A 271 3.46 -3.67 -4.69
CA TYR A 271 3.53 -4.58 -3.55
C TYR A 271 4.43 -5.79 -3.83
N LYS A 272 4.34 -6.40 -5.01
CA LYS A 272 5.15 -7.57 -5.38
C LYS A 272 6.62 -7.22 -5.57
N MET A 273 6.93 -6.07 -6.19
CA MET A 273 8.30 -5.60 -6.32
C MET A 273 8.92 -5.33 -4.95
N LEU A 274 8.20 -4.67 -4.05
CA LEU A 274 8.64 -4.41 -2.67
C LEU A 274 8.86 -5.68 -1.83
N GLU A 275 8.14 -6.77 -2.12
CA GLU A 275 8.36 -8.09 -1.49
C GLU A 275 9.53 -8.86 -2.13
N GLY A 276 10.37 -8.21 -2.92
CA GLY A 276 11.53 -8.82 -3.59
C GLY A 276 11.17 -9.60 -4.86
N GLY A 277 10.04 -9.29 -5.48
CA GLY A 277 9.64 -9.90 -6.74
C GLY A 277 10.59 -9.59 -7.88
N ASP A 278 10.65 -10.49 -8.87
CA ASP A 278 11.35 -10.29 -10.12
C ASP A 278 10.36 -9.80 -11.19
N PHE A 279 10.73 -8.74 -11.91
CA PHE A 279 9.85 -8.10 -12.90
C PHE A 279 9.45 -9.05 -14.04
N SER A 280 10.42 -9.76 -14.63
CA SER A 280 10.15 -10.69 -15.74
C SER A 280 9.24 -11.83 -15.30
N ASN A 281 9.50 -12.36 -14.10
CA ASN A 281 8.63 -13.39 -13.51
C ASN A 281 7.23 -12.84 -13.22
N TYR A 282 7.11 -11.58 -12.77
CA TYR A 282 5.81 -10.93 -12.53
C TYR A 282 5.01 -10.82 -13.82
N VAL A 283 5.62 -10.29 -14.89
CA VAL A 283 4.97 -10.08 -16.20
C VAL A 283 4.58 -11.41 -16.85
N ASN A 284 5.45 -12.40 -16.82
CA ASN A 284 5.17 -13.71 -17.42
C ASN A 284 4.15 -14.56 -16.63
N ASN A 285 3.90 -14.24 -15.35
CA ASN A 285 2.90 -14.88 -14.52
C ASN A 285 1.60 -14.09 -14.48
N ILE A 286 0.90 -14.01 -15.61
CA ILE A 286 -0.33 -13.25 -15.78
C ILE A 286 -1.33 -13.53 -14.64
N LYS A 287 -1.77 -12.47 -13.98
CA LYS A 287 -2.89 -12.50 -13.04
C LYS A 287 -4.11 -11.94 -13.75
N LYS A 288 -5.19 -12.73 -13.77
CA LYS A 288 -6.45 -12.31 -14.41
C LYS A 288 -7.23 -11.36 -13.52
N ASP A 289 -8.15 -10.62 -14.10
CA ASP A 289 -9.01 -9.63 -13.43
C ASP A 289 -9.72 -10.21 -12.21
N ASP A 290 -10.29 -11.41 -12.29
CA ASP A 290 -10.94 -12.08 -11.14
C ASP A 290 -10.00 -12.27 -9.94
N TYR A 291 -8.68 -12.45 -10.20
CA TYR A 291 -7.70 -12.48 -9.13
C TYR A 291 -7.49 -11.10 -8.52
N MET A 292 -7.48 -10.04 -9.32
CA MET A 292 -7.33 -8.68 -8.85
C MET A 292 -8.56 -8.19 -8.10
N GLU A 293 -9.78 -8.55 -8.54
CA GLU A 293 -11.02 -8.30 -7.80
C GLU A 293 -10.96 -8.89 -6.38
N GLU A 294 -10.47 -10.13 -6.24
CA GLU A 294 -10.25 -10.73 -4.92
C GLU A 294 -9.08 -10.08 -4.19
N PHE A 295 -8.01 -9.69 -4.90
CA PHE A 295 -6.84 -9.06 -4.29
C PHE A 295 -7.14 -7.67 -3.75
N ARG A 296 -8.14 -6.96 -4.26
CA ARG A 296 -8.67 -5.72 -3.70
C ARG A 296 -9.00 -5.86 -2.21
N LYS A 297 -9.51 -7.01 -1.76
CA LYS A 297 -9.81 -7.34 -0.36
C LYS A 297 -8.55 -7.52 0.52
N PHE A 298 -7.38 -7.65 -0.12
CA PHE A 298 -6.11 -7.65 0.61
C PHE A 298 -5.74 -6.24 1.07
N PHE A 299 -6.08 -5.22 0.30
CA PHE A 299 -5.78 -3.82 0.60
C PHE A 299 -6.86 -3.14 1.44
N PHE A 300 -8.13 -3.47 1.24
CA PHE A 300 -9.26 -2.80 1.85
C PHE A 300 -10.10 -3.79 2.66
N ILE A 301 -10.76 -3.29 3.71
CA ILE A 301 -11.67 -4.09 4.55
C ILE A 301 -13.13 -3.66 4.33
N LYS A 302 -14.01 -4.67 4.33
CA LYS A 302 -15.46 -4.48 4.40
C LYS A 302 -15.84 -4.44 5.89
N GLU A 303 -16.49 -3.38 6.30
CA GLU A 303 -17.15 -3.25 7.61
C GLU A 303 -18.65 -3.37 7.46
#